data_a69c579708f166f3ca653cba28dd9fa0
#
_entry.id   a69c579708f166f3ca653cba28dd9fa0
#
_cell.length_a   1.000
_cell.length_b   1.000
_cell.length_c   1.000
_cell.angle_alpha   90.00
_cell.angle_beta   90.00
_cell.angle_gamma   90.00
#
_symmetry.space_group_name_H-M   'P 1'
#
loop_
_entity.id
_entity.type
_entity.pdbx_description
1 polymer ?
#
loop_
_entity_poly.entity_id
_entity_poly.type
_entity_poly.pdbx_seq_one_letter_code
_entity_poly.pdbx_strand_id
1 'polypeptide(L)'
;MKPEFFIENNELIAKQAWEKVIQNIKASIKEDLDEKVKAEQLLSKELIKAIEDRFPDERFGILFSGGVDSSLIALIAKKAGKDFVCYTVGFQEGDSKEPEDIVYARKAALSIGVELKVKVLNLDEAHKIFKKTVSTLGNELNNVVNVGVGSVELACIEMAKQDNIKFLFTGLGSEEIFAGYERHKLAKDKQAECWKGLTVMYERDLLRDMAIATKQGIFFSTPFLDKELIGVAMRIPDKFKIDDFNAKIILREIAEELGLPQEIAWRGKRAAQYGSRIDKAISKLAKKQGFEYKKDYLKSLEKPL
;
A
#
# COMPACT_ATOMS: atom_id res chain seq x y z
N MET A 1 9.73 -0.06 18.58
CA MET A 1 9.07 -0.38 17.28
C MET A 1 8.86 -1.89 17.15
N LYS A 2 7.62 -2.34 16.90
CA LYS A 2 7.28 -3.76 16.66
C LYS A 2 7.85 -4.20 15.32
N PRO A 3 8.65 -5.29 15.25
CA PRO A 3 9.16 -5.81 13.97
C PRO A 3 8.05 -6.46 13.15
N GLU A 4 8.24 -6.48 11.83
CA GLU A 4 7.34 -7.22 10.94
C GLU A 4 7.61 -8.71 11.06
N PHE A 5 6.58 -9.50 11.33
CA PHE A 5 6.72 -10.94 11.62
C PHE A 5 7.19 -11.77 10.41
N PHE A 6 7.13 -11.19 9.23
CA PHE A 6 7.58 -11.81 7.98
C PHE A 6 9.00 -11.37 7.58
N ILE A 7 9.70 -10.65 8.45
CA ILE A 7 11.10 -10.26 8.27
C ILE A 7 11.93 -10.93 9.35
N GLU A 8 12.92 -11.69 8.94
CA GLU A 8 13.90 -12.33 9.80
C GLU A 8 15.31 -12.06 9.25
N ASN A 9 16.21 -11.56 10.10
CA ASN A 9 17.57 -11.17 9.70
C ASN A 9 17.63 -10.18 8.51
N ASN A 10 16.69 -9.24 8.45
CA ASN A 10 16.48 -8.27 7.36
C ASN A 10 16.08 -8.89 6.00
N GLU A 11 15.66 -10.13 5.98
CA GLU A 11 15.19 -10.83 4.80
C GLU A 11 13.72 -11.26 4.96
N LEU A 12 13.02 -11.41 3.84
CA LEU A 12 11.69 -11.95 3.82
C LEU A 12 11.75 -13.45 4.19
N ILE A 13 10.90 -13.89 5.14
CA ILE A 13 10.81 -15.32 5.48
C ILE A 13 10.43 -16.16 4.26
N ALA A 14 10.74 -17.46 4.28
CA ALA A 14 10.34 -18.36 3.20
C ALA A 14 8.81 -18.41 3.01
N LYS A 15 8.36 -18.62 1.79
CA LYS A 15 6.93 -18.68 1.44
C LYS A 15 6.14 -19.66 2.32
N GLN A 16 6.70 -20.85 2.58
CA GLN A 16 6.07 -21.84 3.44
C GLN A 16 5.88 -21.35 4.89
N ALA A 17 6.82 -20.56 5.39
CA ALA A 17 6.71 -19.95 6.71
C ALA A 17 5.60 -18.91 6.74
N TRP A 18 5.49 -18.07 5.72
CA TRP A 18 4.39 -17.12 5.53
C TRP A 18 3.03 -17.83 5.50
N GLU A 19 2.88 -18.81 4.62
CA GLU A 19 1.64 -19.60 4.48
C GLU A 19 1.24 -20.25 5.81
N LYS A 20 2.22 -20.81 6.54
CA LYS A 20 1.99 -21.41 7.86
C LYS A 20 1.50 -20.37 8.88
N VAL A 21 2.05 -19.18 8.89
CA VAL A 21 1.59 -18.11 9.80
C VAL A 21 0.14 -17.72 9.47
N ILE A 22 -0.20 -17.53 8.18
CA ILE A 22 -1.57 -17.22 7.77
C ILE A 22 -2.55 -18.34 8.15
N GLN A 23 -2.17 -19.60 7.93
CA GLN A 23 -2.96 -20.76 8.34
C GLN A 23 -3.16 -20.82 9.86
N ASN A 24 -2.13 -20.54 10.66
CA ASN A 24 -2.22 -20.50 12.11
C ASN A 24 -3.17 -19.40 12.59
N ILE A 25 -3.11 -18.20 12.01
CA ILE A 25 -4.06 -17.12 12.32
C ILE A 25 -5.48 -17.58 12.00
N LYS A 26 -5.71 -18.17 10.82
CA LYS A 26 -7.01 -18.70 10.41
C LYS A 26 -7.53 -19.76 11.38
N ALA A 27 -6.69 -20.70 11.77
CA ALA A 27 -7.05 -21.77 12.70
C ALA A 27 -7.32 -21.28 14.13
N SER A 28 -6.79 -20.12 14.52
CA SER A 28 -7.02 -19.54 15.86
C SER A 28 -8.38 -18.85 15.99
N ILE A 29 -9.04 -18.54 14.87
CA ILE A 29 -10.37 -17.92 14.87
C ILE A 29 -11.43 -18.95 15.26
N LYS A 30 -12.13 -18.68 16.36
CA LYS A 30 -13.19 -19.58 16.90
C LYS A 30 -14.59 -19.06 16.64
N GLU A 31 -14.75 -17.73 16.62
CA GLU A 31 -16.06 -17.08 16.53
C GLU A 31 -15.98 -15.82 15.66
N ASP A 32 -17.03 -15.56 14.91
CA ASP A 32 -17.21 -14.33 14.15
C ASP A 32 -17.63 -13.17 15.05
N LEU A 33 -17.38 -11.95 14.59
CA LEU A 33 -17.81 -10.70 15.23
C LEU A 33 -19.07 -10.18 14.55
N ASP A 34 -20.20 -10.85 14.78
CA ASP A 34 -21.47 -10.56 14.11
C ASP A 34 -22.17 -9.29 14.61
N GLU A 35 -21.78 -8.76 15.75
CA GLU A 35 -22.28 -7.50 16.30
C GLU A 35 -21.41 -6.33 15.78
N LYS A 36 -22.01 -5.46 14.94
CA LYS A 36 -21.28 -4.41 14.22
C LYS A 36 -20.53 -3.46 15.18
N VAL A 37 -21.23 -2.95 16.20
CA VAL A 37 -20.63 -1.99 17.16
C VAL A 37 -19.41 -2.60 17.90
N LYS A 38 -19.53 -3.86 18.31
CA LYS A 38 -18.44 -4.57 18.97
C LYS A 38 -17.27 -4.82 18.01
N ALA A 39 -17.58 -5.14 16.74
CA ALA A 39 -16.59 -5.31 15.70
C ALA A 39 -15.81 -3.99 15.44
N GLU A 40 -16.50 -2.87 15.33
CA GLU A 40 -15.93 -1.53 15.16
C GLU A 40 -15.02 -1.15 16.32
N GLN A 41 -15.48 -1.31 17.56
CA GLN A 41 -14.69 -0.99 18.74
C GLN A 41 -13.40 -1.82 18.84
N LEU A 42 -13.51 -3.14 18.63
CA LEU A 42 -12.36 -4.02 18.71
C LEU A 42 -11.39 -3.75 17.56
N LEU A 43 -11.92 -3.59 16.34
CA LEU A 43 -11.11 -3.31 15.16
C LEU A 43 -10.40 -1.97 15.27
N SER A 44 -11.08 -0.91 15.70
CA SER A 44 -10.49 0.42 15.91
C SER A 44 -9.35 0.37 16.91
N LYS A 45 -9.55 -0.33 18.03
CA LYS A 45 -8.52 -0.52 19.06
C LYS A 45 -7.28 -1.24 18.49
N GLU A 46 -7.47 -2.37 17.82
CA GLU A 46 -6.33 -3.14 17.29
C GLU A 46 -5.65 -2.43 16.11
N LEU A 47 -6.39 -1.68 15.29
CA LEU A 47 -5.83 -0.86 14.22
C LEU A 47 -4.93 0.26 14.77
N ILE A 48 -5.41 1.01 15.76
CA ILE A 48 -4.62 2.06 16.41
C ILE A 48 -3.36 1.44 17.00
N LYS A 49 -3.50 0.35 17.77
CA LYS A 49 -2.39 -0.35 18.38
C LYS A 49 -1.38 -0.87 17.34
N ALA A 50 -1.84 -1.47 16.24
CA ALA A 50 -0.98 -1.99 15.19
C ALA A 50 -0.12 -0.89 14.53
N ILE A 51 -0.67 0.32 14.40
CA ILE A 51 0.05 1.48 13.86
C ILE A 51 1.02 2.03 14.90
N GLU A 52 0.57 2.26 16.15
CA GLU A 52 1.36 2.87 17.22
C GLU A 52 2.55 1.99 17.64
N ASP A 53 2.37 0.68 17.73
CA ASP A 53 3.43 -0.28 18.08
C ASP A 53 4.61 -0.22 17.06
N ARG A 54 4.38 0.31 15.85
CA ARG A 54 5.37 0.41 14.78
C ARG A 54 6.03 1.78 14.65
N PHE A 55 5.64 2.76 15.44
CA PHE A 55 6.31 4.07 15.40
C PHE A 55 7.78 3.93 15.80
N PRO A 56 8.72 4.38 14.96
CA PRO A 56 10.10 4.51 15.36
C PRO A 56 10.29 5.70 16.29
N ASP A 57 11.44 5.75 16.96
CA ASP A 57 11.82 6.90 17.79
C ASP A 57 12.29 8.10 16.96
N GLU A 58 12.74 7.85 15.73
CA GLU A 58 13.16 8.86 14.76
C GLU A 58 12.04 9.27 13.82
N ARG A 59 12.23 10.39 13.10
CA ARG A 59 11.32 10.85 12.04
C ARG A 59 11.16 9.78 10.96
N PHE A 60 9.93 9.57 10.50
CA PHE A 60 9.59 8.55 9.51
C PHE A 60 8.75 9.10 8.36
N GLY A 61 8.53 8.30 7.35
CA GLY A 61 7.69 8.67 6.21
C GLY A 61 6.47 7.77 6.06
N ILE A 62 5.51 8.25 5.29
CA ILE A 62 4.31 7.49 4.90
C ILE A 62 4.19 7.55 3.38
N LEU A 63 4.07 6.39 2.70
CA LEU A 63 3.66 6.33 1.31
C LEU A 63 2.19 6.71 1.21
N PHE A 64 1.91 7.89 0.64
CA PHE A 64 0.66 8.60 0.87
C PHE A 64 -0.11 8.86 -0.43
N SER A 65 -1.12 8.06 -0.71
CA SER A 65 -2.00 8.26 -1.88
C SER A 65 -3.22 9.14 -1.59
N GLY A 66 -3.48 9.50 -0.32
CA GLY A 66 -4.74 10.14 0.08
C GLY A 66 -5.95 9.20 0.06
N GLY A 67 -5.74 7.87 0.00
CA GLY A 67 -6.77 6.86 0.24
C GLY A 67 -6.93 6.58 1.72
N VAL A 68 -8.00 5.88 2.11
CA VAL A 68 -8.36 5.62 3.51
C VAL A 68 -7.20 5.00 4.31
N ASP A 69 -6.46 4.04 3.75
CA ASP A 69 -5.40 3.32 4.46
C ASP A 69 -4.26 4.23 4.89
N SER A 70 -3.65 4.93 3.92
CA SER A 70 -2.54 5.85 4.19
C SER A 70 -2.98 7.06 5.00
N SER A 71 -4.22 7.52 4.83
CA SER A 71 -4.77 8.64 5.58
C SER A 71 -5.06 8.28 7.04
N LEU A 72 -5.50 7.03 7.32
CA LEU A 72 -5.62 6.53 8.69
C LEU A 72 -4.28 6.44 9.40
N ILE A 73 -3.24 5.92 8.74
CA ILE A 73 -1.89 5.90 9.30
C ILE A 73 -1.44 7.32 9.66
N ALA A 74 -1.60 8.28 8.73
CA ALA A 74 -1.21 9.67 8.94
C ALA A 74 -2.02 10.35 10.07
N LEU A 75 -3.33 10.11 10.13
CA LEU A 75 -4.21 10.65 11.16
C LEU A 75 -3.84 10.14 12.56
N ILE A 76 -3.59 8.84 12.71
CA ILE A 76 -3.20 8.23 13.98
C ILE A 76 -1.81 8.73 14.38
N ALA A 77 -0.84 8.78 13.46
CA ALA A 77 0.48 9.34 13.73
C ALA A 77 0.41 10.81 14.18
N LYS A 78 -0.44 11.62 13.54
CA LYS A 78 -0.69 13.01 13.92
C LYS A 78 -1.27 13.13 15.33
N LYS A 79 -2.29 12.31 15.65
CA LYS A 79 -2.92 12.29 16.99
C LYS A 79 -1.95 11.84 18.07
N ALA A 80 -1.04 10.93 17.74
CA ALA A 80 0.04 10.50 18.64
C ALA A 80 1.21 11.49 18.75
N GLY A 81 1.13 12.66 18.09
CA GLY A 81 2.15 13.72 18.16
C GLY A 81 3.48 13.33 17.51
N LYS A 82 3.47 12.41 16.55
CA LYS A 82 4.69 11.92 15.88
C LYS A 82 5.19 12.89 14.82
N ASP A 83 6.51 12.93 14.63
CA ASP A 83 7.17 13.66 13.55
C ASP A 83 7.32 12.76 12.32
N PHE A 84 6.66 13.13 11.22
CA PHE A 84 6.66 12.35 9.98
C PHE A 84 6.38 13.22 8.75
N VAL A 85 6.66 12.65 7.57
CA VAL A 85 6.39 13.26 6.26
C VAL A 85 5.61 12.29 5.40
N CYS A 86 4.57 12.78 4.71
CA CYS A 86 3.85 12.04 3.69
C CYS A 86 4.52 12.23 2.32
N TYR A 87 4.67 11.16 1.54
CA TYR A 87 5.26 11.18 0.20
C TYR A 87 4.29 10.66 -0.83
N THR A 88 4.13 11.40 -1.92
CA THR A 88 3.35 10.96 -3.07
C THR A 88 4.04 11.31 -4.38
N VAL A 89 3.80 10.51 -5.40
CA VAL A 89 4.36 10.69 -6.74
C VAL A 89 3.30 10.49 -7.79
N GLY A 90 3.44 11.19 -8.91
CA GLY A 90 2.62 10.95 -10.08
C GLY A 90 3.31 11.34 -11.37
N PHE A 91 2.82 10.84 -12.49
CA PHE A 91 3.28 11.19 -13.82
C PHE A 91 2.34 12.19 -14.48
N GLN A 92 2.91 13.29 -14.97
CA GLN A 92 2.17 14.30 -15.75
C GLN A 92 3.01 14.77 -16.92
N GLU A 93 2.38 14.98 -18.06
CA GLU A 93 3.02 15.49 -19.27
C GLU A 93 2.23 16.68 -19.80
N GLY A 94 2.93 17.81 -19.99
CA GLY A 94 2.32 19.08 -20.44
C GLY A 94 1.14 19.47 -19.55
N ASP A 95 0.10 20.04 -20.18
CA ASP A 95 -1.11 20.51 -19.49
C ASP A 95 -2.13 19.40 -19.20
N SER A 96 -1.72 18.14 -19.18
CA SER A 96 -2.62 17.04 -18.82
C SER A 96 -3.10 17.19 -17.37
N LYS A 97 -4.32 16.66 -17.06
CA LYS A 97 -4.86 16.69 -15.69
C LYS A 97 -3.85 16.11 -14.70
N GLU A 98 -3.76 16.70 -13.52
CA GLU A 98 -2.95 16.19 -12.41
C GLU A 98 -3.34 14.74 -12.06
N PRO A 99 -2.39 13.88 -11.69
CA PRO A 99 -2.67 12.53 -11.21
C PRO A 99 -3.64 12.54 -10.01
N GLU A 100 -4.60 11.62 -10.04
CA GLU A 100 -5.65 11.56 -9.03
C GLU A 100 -5.09 11.35 -7.62
N ASP A 101 -4.06 10.52 -7.47
CA ASP A 101 -3.40 10.31 -6.18
C ASP A 101 -2.78 11.59 -5.63
N ILE A 102 -2.21 12.47 -6.46
CA ILE A 102 -1.68 13.75 -6.01
C ILE A 102 -2.80 14.67 -5.53
N VAL A 103 -3.90 14.77 -6.30
CA VAL A 103 -5.06 15.59 -5.93
C VAL A 103 -5.61 15.17 -4.56
N TYR A 104 -5.85 13.88 -4.37
CA TYR A 104 -6.37 13.38 -3.10
C TYR A 104 -5.35 13.42 -1.96
N ALA A 105 -4.06 13.17 -2.24
CA ALA A 105 -3.02 13.33 -1.24
C ALA A 105 -2.95 14.77 -0.71
N ARG A 106 -3.05 15.79 -1.60
CA ARG A 106 -3.10 17.20 -1.18
C ARG A 106 -4.31 17.50 -0.30
N LYS A 107 -5.50 17.03 -0.70
CA LYS A 107 -6.74 17.22 0.07
C LYS A 107 -6.63 16.56 1.46
N ALA A 108 -6.21 15.29 1.50
CA ALA A 108 -6.08 14.56 2.74
C ALA A 108 -5.01 15.17 3.67
N ALA A 109 -3.84 15.53 3.13
CA ALA A 109 -2.78 16.17 3.90
C ALA A 109 -3.22 17.52 4.48
N LEU A 110 -3.95 18.33 3.72
CA LEU A 110 -4.53 19.60 4.19
C LEU A 110 -5.54 19.35 5.31
N SER A 111 -6.45 18.39 5.14
CA SER A 111 -7.51 18.09 6.10
C SER A 111 -6.95 17.54 7.42
N ILE A 112 -5.91 16.71 7.35
CA ILE A 112 -5.26 16.14 8.53
C ILE A 112 -4.27 17.17 9.15
N GLY A 113 -3.77 18.13 8.38
CA GLY A 113 -2.76 19.10 8.79
C GLY A 113 -1.37 18.47 8.93
N VAL A 114 -0.92 17.75 7.90
CA VAL A 114 0.38 17.05 7.85
C VAL A 114 1.25 17.52 6.69
N GLU A 115 2.58 17.38 6.84
CA GLU A 115 3.54 17.68 5.78
C GLU A 115 3.39 16.68 4.64
N LEU A 116 3.29 17.20 3.40
CA LEU A 116 3.23 16.39 2.17
C LEU A 116 4.30 16.84 1.18
N LYS A 117 5.14 15.91 0.75
CA LYS A 117 6.06 16.09 -0.37
C LYS A 117 5.53 15.38 -1.61
N VAL A 118 5.48 16.12 -2.70
CA VAL A 118 4.93 15.68 -3.97
C VAL A 118 6.00 15.73 -5.04
N LYS A 119 6.17 14.65 -5.80
CA LYS A 119 7.01 14.62 -7.00
C LYS A 119 6.15 14.34 -8.22
N VAL A 120 6.18 15.26 -9.19
CA VAL A 120 5.55 15.07 -10.50
C VAL A 120 6.66 14.70 -11.48
N LEU A 121 6.58 13.48 -12.02
CA LEU A 121 7.55 12.98 -12.99
C LEU A 121 7.14 13.40 -14.40
N ASN A 122 8.10 13.90 -15.17
CA ASN A 122 8.00 13.95 -16.63
C ASN A 122 8.40 12.59 -17.26
N LEU A 123 8.37 12.50 -18.59
CA LEU A 123 8.61 11.24 -19.29
C LEU A 123 10.06 10.72 -19.12
N ASP A 124 11.04 11.61 -19.10
CA ASP A 124 12.46 11.24 -18.96
C ASP A 124 12.78 10.82 -17.52
N GLU A 125 12.21 11.48 -16.53
CA GLU A 125 12.30 11.10 -15.13
C GLU A 125 11.64 9.75 -14.87
N ALA A 126 10.44 9.53 -15.44
CA ALA A 126 9.74 8.25 -15.38
C ALA A 126 10.59 7.12 -15.99
N HIS A 127 11.22 7.36 -17.15
CA HIS A 127 12.12 6.39 -17.76
C HIS A 127 13.31 6.02 -16.86
N LYS A 128 13.93 7.01 -16.21
CA LYS A 128 15.03 6.78 -15.25
C LYS A 128 14.55 5.92 -14.06
N ILE A 129 13.37 6.22 -13.51
CA ILE A 129 12.80 5.42 -12.42
C ILE A 129 12.50 3.99 -12.89
N PHE A 130 11.94 3.79 -14.10
CA PHE A 130 11.69 2.44 -14.63
C PHE A 130 12.96 1.62 -14.77
N LYS A 131 14.03 2.21 -15.31
CA LYS A 131 15.34 1.52 -15.37
C LYS A 131 15.84 1.08 -14.00
N LYS A 132 15.78 1.97 -13.00
CA LYS A 132 16.18 1.64 -11.62
C LYS A 132 15.29 0.54 -11.03
N THR A 133 13.96 0.64 -11.23
CA THR A 133 13.01 -0.35 -10.73
C THR A 133 13.27 -1.72 -11.34
N VAL A 134 13.40 -1.80 -12.66
CA VAL A 134 13.72 -3.06 -13.38
C VAL A 134 15.04 -3.65 -12.88
N SER A 135 16.09 -2.84 -12.75
CA SER A 135 17.39 -3.29 -12.19
C SER A 135 17.31 -3.75 -10.73
N THR A 136 16.37 -3.20 -9.96
CA THR A 136 16.16 -3.59 -8.55
C THR A 136 15.39 -4.91 -8.45
N LEU A 137 14.35 -5.07 -9.26
CA LEU A 137 13.46 -6.24 -9.25
C LEU A 137 14.09 -7.47 -9.90
N GLY A 138 15.04 -7.27 -10.83
CA GLY A 138 15.60 -8.37 -11.63
C GLY A 138 14.57 -9.03 -12.54
N ASN A 139 15.01 -10.06 -13.28
CA ASN A 139 14.19 -10.68 -14.31
C ASN A 139 12.95 -11.40 -13.78
N GLU A 140 13.06 -11.99 -12.58
CA GLU A 140 11.98 -12.80 -11.99
C GLU A 140 10.77 -11.94 -11.59
N LEU A 141 11.01 -10.73 -11.10
CA LEU A 141 9.95 -9.82 -10.67
C LEU A 141 9.61 -8.74 -11.70
N ASN A 142 10.30 -8.72 -12.86
CA ASN A 142 10.05 -7.73 -13.91
C ASN A 142 8.77 -8.06 -14.70
N ASN A 143 7.67 -7.50 -14.25
CA ASN A 143 6.41 -7.48 -14.98
C ASN A 143 5.76 -6.10 -14.88
N VAL A 144 4.76 -5.84 -15.72
CA VAL A 144 4.11 -4.52 -15.83
C VAL A 144 3.54 -4.02 -14.50
N VAL A 145 2.96 -4.93 -13.70
CA VAL A 145 2.37 -4.56 -12.41
C VAL A 145 3.45 -4.23 -11.39
N ASN A 146 4.43 -5.12 -11.23
CA ASN A 146 5.51 -4.94 -10.26
C ASN A 146 6.35 -3.70 -10.57
N VAL A 147 6.70 -3.47 -11.84
CA VAL A 147 7.43 -2.26 -12.22
C VAL A 147 6.56 -1.02 -12.03
N GLY A 148 5.27 -1.10 -12.34
CA GLY A 148 4.36 0.02 -12.15
C GLY A 148 4.23 0.45 -10.69
N VAL A 149 3.96 -0.50 -9.78
CA VAL A 149 3.84 -0.24 -8.34
C VAL A 149 5.20 0.12 -7.74
N GLY A 150 6.22 -0.70 -8.01
CA GLY A 150 7.56 -0.49 -7.48
C GLY A 150 8.19 0.84 -7.91
N SER A 151 7.82 1.38 -9.07
CA SER A 151 8.28 2.70 -9.50
C SER A 151 7.64 3.84 -8.68
N VAL A 152 6.39 3.68 -8.24
CA VAL A 152 5.78 4.62 -7.29
C VAL A 152 6.52 4.59 -5.96
N GLU A 153 6.78 3.39 -5.43
CA GLU A 153 7.51 3.20 -4.18
C GLU A 153 8.93 3.77 -4.28
N LEU A 154 9.68 3.40 -5.32
CA LEU A 154 11.06 3.85 -5.50
C LEU A 154 11.17 5.37 -5.62
N ALA A 155 10.25 6.02 -6.34
CA ALA A 155 10.26 7.48 -6.46
C ALA A 155 9.96 8.17 -5.13
N CYS A 156 9.05 7.61 -4.29
CA CYS A 156 8.81 8.10 -2.94
C CYS A 156 10.03 7.83 -2.01
N ILE A 157 10.66 6.67 -2.13
CA ILE A 157 11.87 6.34 -1.37
C ILE A 157 13.01 7.31 -1.70
N GLU A 158 13.19 7.70 -2.97
CA GLU A 158 14.20 8.69 -3.33
C GLU A 158 13.99 10.03 -2.62
N MET A 159 12.75 10.49 -2.46
CA MET A 159 12.45 11.69 -1.67
C MET A 159 12.72 11.48 -0.18
N ALA A 160 12.29 10.35 0.37
CA ALA A 160 12.48 10.02 1.78
C ALA A 160 13.97 9.95 2.15
N LYS A 161 14.81 9.41 1.27
CA LYS A 161 16.29 9.38 1.44
C LYS A 161 16.90 10.77 1.44
N GLN A 162 16.38 11.71 0.66
CA GLN A 162 16.83 13.12 0.70
C GLN A 162 16.52 13.77 2.06
N ASP A 163 15.49 13.31 2.74
CA ASP A 163 15.12 13.75 4.10
C ASP A 163 15.78 12.90 5.20
N ASN A 164 16.72 12.00 4.86
CA ASN A 164 17.37 11.05 5.78
C ASN A 164 16.40 10.09 6.48
N ILE A 165 15.24 9.81 5.90
CA ILE A 165 14.24 8.89 6.43
C ILE A 165 14.59 7.46 6.03
N LYS A 166 14.51 6.54 7.01
CA LYS A 166 14.77 5.11 6.84
C LYS A 166 13.53 4.24 6.99
N PHE A 167 12.50 4.71 7.70
CA PHE A 167 11.27 3.98 7.97
C PHE A 167 10.12 4.59 7.17
N LEU A 168 9.42 3.76 6.41
CA LEU A 168 8.28 4.16 5.60
C LEU A 168 7.06 3.29 5.91
N PHE A 169 5.97 3.91 6.31
CA PHE A 169 4.69 3.22 6.47
C PHE A 169 4.01 3.03 5.13
N THR A 170 3.37 1.87 4.96
CA THR A 170 2.56 1.54 3.78
C THR A 170 1.20 0.97 4.17
N GLY A 171 0.22 1.11 3.28
CA GLY A 171 -1.12 0.53 3.44
C GLY A 171 -1.23 -0.93 3.00
N LEU A 172 -0.11 -1.63 2.79
CA LEU A 172 -0.09 -3.02 2.33
C LEU A 172 -0.84 -3.94 3.30
N GLY A 173 -1.65 -4.84 2.76
CA GLY A 173 -2.46 -5.80 3.53
C GLY A 173 -3.90 -5.35 3.77
N SER A 174 -4.20 -4.06 3.74
CA SER A 174 -5.54 -3.52 3.97
C SER A 174 -6.57 -4.07 2.99
N GLU A 175 -6.20 -4.22 1.71
CA GLU A 175 -7.10 -4.73 0.68
C GLU A 175 -7.56 -6.16 0.94
N GLU A 176 -6.66 -6.99 1.48
CA GLU A 176 -6.91 -8.39 1.78
C GLU A 176 -7.84 -8.56 2.97
N ILE A 177 -7.58 -7.85 4.06
CA ILE A 177 -8.34 -8.04 5.31
C ILE A 177 -9.69 -7.31 5.32
N PHE A 178 -9.87 -6.28 4.46
CA PHE A 178 -11.10 -5.47 4.39
C PHE A 178 -11.84 -5.60 3.05
N ALA A 179 -11.54 -6.64 2.26
CA ALA A 179 -12.21 -6.90 0.98
C ALA A 179 -12.16 -5.71 -0.01
N GLY A 180 -10.97 -5.09 -0.19
CA GLY A 180 -10.80 -3.84 -0.94
C GLY A 180 -10.74 -3.96 -2.45
N TYR A 181 -10.61 -5.17 -3.02
CA TYR A 181 -10.48 -5.38 -4.47
C TYR A 181 -11.81 -5.73 -5.14
N GLU A 182 -11.93 -5.43 -6.43
CA GLU A 182 -13.09 -5.78 -7.23
C GLU A 182 -13.36 -7.30 -7.25
N ARG A 183 -12.29 -8.13 -7.23
CA ARG A 183 -12.44 -9.59 -7.14
C ARG A 183 -13.19 -10.04 -5.88
N HIS A 184 -13.13 -9.28 -4.78
CA HIS A 184 -13.88 -9.60 -3.57
C HIS A 184 -15.39 -9.40 -3.78
N LYS A 185 -15.82 -8.39 -4.55
CA LYS A 185 -17.22 -8.18 -4.91
C LYS A 185 -17.77 -9.35 -5.72
N LEU A 186 -16.96 -9.85 -6.68
CA LEU A 186 -17.34 -10.92 -7.59
C LEU A 186 -17.26 -12.32 -6.97
N ALA A 187 -16.58 -12.48 -5.84
CA ALA A 187 -16.41 -13.77 -5.18
C ALA A 187 -17.72 -14.26 -4.57
N LYS A 188 -18.03 -15.56 -4.73
CA LYS A 188 -19.17 -16.22 -4.04
C LYS A 188 -18.95 -16.24 -2.52
N ASP A 189 -17.74 -16.56 -2.10
CA ASP A 189 -17.29 -16.52 -0.71
C ASP A 189 -16.22 -15.44 -0.60
N LYS A 190 -16.64 -14.26 -0.16
CA LYS A 190 -15.79 -13.07 -0.03
C LYS A 190 -14.72 -13.27 1.05
N GLN A 191 -15.07 -13.97 2.11
CA GLN A 191 -14.16 -14.26 3.21
C GLN A 191 -13.06 -15.23 2.78
N ALA A 192 -13.40 -16.26 2.03
CA ALA A 192 -12.41 -17.17 1.44
C ALA A 192 -11.48 -16.45 0.46
N GLU A 193 -11.99 -15.50 -0.34
CA GLU A 193 -11.16 -14.70 -1.24
C GLU A 193 -10.20 -13.76 -0.48
N CYS A 194 -10.62 -13.21 0.67
CA CYS A 194 -9.74 -12.46 1.56
C CYS A 194 -8.57 -13.32 2.08
N TRP A 195 -8.84 -14.52 2.57
CA TRP A 195 -7.80 -15.46 3.01
C TRP A 195 -6.85 -15.87 1.89
N LYS A 196 -7.40 -16.14 0.71
CA LYS A 196 -6.59 -16.41 -0.48
C LYS A 196 -5.72 -15.21 -0.84
N GLY A 197 -6.29 -13.98 -0.74
CA GLY A 197 -5.56 -12.73 -0.94
C GLY A 197 -4.32 -12.62 -0.05
N LEU A 198 -4.48 -12.88 1.26
CA LEU A 198 -3.38 -12.89 2.22
C LEU A 198 -2.31 -13.94 1.88
N THR A 199 -2.71 -15.11 1.40
CA THR A 199 -1.75 -16.17 1.04
C THR A 199 -0.94 -15.77 -0.20
N VAL A 200 -1.61 -15.34 -1.28
CA VAL A 200 -0.96 -15.05 -2.56
C VAL A 200 -0.20 -13.73 -2.59
N MET A 201 -0.43 -12.83 -1.63
CA MET A 201 0.28 -11.55 -1.57
C MET A 201 1.79 -11.70 -1.35
N TYR A 202 2.24 -12.84 -0.86
CA TYR A 202 3.66 -13.15 -0.74
C TYR A 202 4.39 -12.96 -2.08
N GLU A 203 3.91 -13.61 -3.13
CA GLU A 203 4.52 -13.54 -4.47
C GLU A 203 4.11 -12.27 -5.23
N ARG A 204 2.90 -11.81 -5.01
CA ARG A 204 2.34 -10.65 -5.74
C ARG A 204 2.91 -9.32 -5.25
N ASP A 205 3.10 -9.18 -3.92
CA ASP A 205 3.42 -7.90 -3.29
C ASP A 205 4.71 -7.95 -2.46
N LEU A 206 4.81 -8.88 -1.48
CA LEU A 206 5.92 -8.88 -0.52
C LEU A 206 7.28 -9.08 -1.18
N LEU A 207 7.42 -9.97 -2.16
CA LEU A 207 8.68 -10.15 -2.89
C LEU A 207 9.13 -8.87 -3.58
N ARG A 208 8.20 -8.13 -4.21
CA ARG A 208 8.47 -6.84 -4.85
C ARG A 208 8.91 -5.79 -3.84
N ASP A 209 8.07 -5.57 -2.83
CA ASP A 209 8.26 -4.49 -1.86
C ASP A 209 9.56 -4.71 -1.06
N MET A 210 9.83 -5.95 -0.66
CA MET A 210 11.05 -6.29 0.07
C MET A 210 12.30 -6.20 -0.81
N ALA A 211 12.25 -6.60 -2.09
CA ALA A 211 13.37 -6.42 -3.01
C ALA A 211 13.74 -4.93 -3.15
N ILE A 212 12.73 -4.05 -3.23
CA ILE A 212 12.95 -2.61 -3.31
C ILE A 212 13.47 -2.06 -1.97
N ALA A 213 12.83 -2.38 -0.86
CA ALA A 213 13.20 -1.88 0.46
C ALA A 213 14.63 -2.26 0.82
N THR A 214 14.99 -3.53 0.67
CA THR A 214 16.34 -4.04 0.96
C THR A 214 17.39 -3.38 0.08
N LYS A 215 17.16 -3.29 -1.23
CA LYS A 215 18.11 -2.64 -2.17
C LYS A 215 18.32 -1.17 -1.85
N GLN A 216 17.30 -0.50 -1.34
CA GLN A 216 17.34 0.93 -1.00
C GLN A 216 17.79 1.22 0.44
N GLY A 217 17.90 0.22 1.31
CA GLY A 217 18.22 0.38 2.72
C GLY A 217 17.10 1.09 3.49
N ILE A 218 15.85 0.80 3.14
CA ILE A 218 14.63 1.32 3.77
C ILE A 218 13.90 0.19 4.49
N PHE A 219 13.23 0.52 5.57
CA PHE A 219 12.36 -0.40 6.31
C PHE A 219 10.90 -0.03 6.06
N PHE A 220 10.11 -0.97 5.53
CA PHE A 220 8.67 -0.80 5.42
C PHE A 220 7.97 -1.25 6.71
N SER A 221 7.10 -0.38 7.21
CA SER A 221 6.15 -0.70 8.29
C SER A 221 4.78 -0.93 7.68
N THR A 222 4.20 -2.12 7.95
CA THR A 222 2.97 -2.61 7.33
C THR A 222 1.91 -2.95 8.38
N PRO A 223 1.32 -1.96 9.04
CA PRO A 223 0.44 -2.18 10.19
C PRO A 223 -0.78 -3.06 9.88
N PHE A 224 -1.28 -3.04 8.64
CA PHE A 224 -2.41 -3.90 8.23
C PHE A 224 -2.03 -5.39 8.10
N LEU A 225 -0.74 -5.71 8.16
CA LEU A 225 -0.25 -7.09 8.27
C LEU A 225 0.08 -7.48 9.71
N ASP A 226 -0.36 -6.71 10.70
CA ASP A 226 -0.26 -7.13 12.10
C ASP A 226 -1.09 -8.39 12.36
N LYS A 227 -0.53 -9.38 13.09
CA LYS A 227 -1.20 -10.68 13.31
C LYS A 227 -2.51 -10.54 14.06
N GLU A 228 -2.52 -9.72 15.10
CA GLU A 228 -3.68 -9.46 15.94
C GLU A 228 -4.74 -8.71 15.15
N LEU A 229 -4.35 -7.71 14.36
CA LEU A 229 -5.24 -6.96 13.49
C LEU A 229 -5.83 -7.87 12.40
N ILE A 230 -5.02 -8.71 11.74
CA ILE A 230 -5.53 -9.72 10.78
C ILE A 230 -6.55 -10.62 11.49
N GLY A 231 -6.22 -11.14 12.68
CA GLY A 231 -7.10 -12.01 13.45
C GLY A 231 -8.46 -11.35 13.74
N VAL A 232 -8.48 -10.10 14.15
CA VAL A 232 -9.73 -9.35 14.40
C VAL A 232 -10.47 -9.06 13.11
N ALA A 233 -9.79 -8.49 12.11
CA ALA A 233 -10.40 -8.13 10.83
C ALA A 233 -11.04 -9.34 10.13
N MET A 234 -10.39 -10.50 10.21
CA MET A 234 -10.87 -11.73 9.56
C MET A 234 -11.98 -12.46 10.32
N ARG A 235 -12.34 -12.02 11.52
CA ARG A 235 -13.54 -12.44 12.25
C ARG A 235 -14.78 -11.62 11.86
N ILE A 236 -14.58 -10.48 11.22
CA ILE A 236 -15.66 -9.58 10.83
C ILE A 236 -16.33 -10.14 9.57
N PRO A 237 -17.65 -10.37 9.58
CA PRO A 237 -18.40 -10.84 8.42
C PRO A 237 -18.24 -9.91 7.21
N ASP A 238 -18.32 -10.49 6.03
CA ASP A 238 -18.18 -9.76 4.77
C ASP A 238 -19.23 -8.67 4.58
N LYS A 239 -20.47 -8.86 5.11
CA LYS A 239 -21.56 -7.86 5.11
C LYS A 239 -21.18 -6.51 5.74
N PHE A 240 -20.17 -6.47 6.64
CA PHE A 240 -19.65 -5.24 7.24
C PHE A 240 -18.41 -4.71 6.51
N LYS A 241 -17.85 -5.45 5.55
CA LYS A 241 -16.65 -5.07 4.80
C LYS A 241 -16.96 -4.55 3.40
N ILE A 242 -17.95 -5.15 2.73
CA ILE A 242 -18.17 -4.92 1.31
C ILE A 242 -19.64 -5.15 0.93
N ASP A 243 -20.17 -4.24 0.11
CA ASP A 243 -21.44 -4.36 -0.56
C ASP A 243 -21.29 -4.19 -2.09
N ASP A 244 -22.39 -4.03 -2.81
CA ASP A 244 -22.39 -3.87 -4.26
C ASP A 244 -21.76 -2.53 -4.71
N PHE A 245 -21.72 -1.54 -3.83
CA PHE A 245 -21.25 -0.17 -4.13
C PHE A 245 -19.90 0.11 -3.51
N ASN A 246 -19.66 -0.34 -2.28
CA ASN A 246 -18.54 0.06 -1.45
C ASN A 246 -17.69 -1.14 -1.00
N ALA A 247 -16.41 -0.92 -0.88
CA ALA A 247 -15.45 -1.83 -0.27
C ALA A 247 -14.82 -1.18 0.96
N LYS A 248 -14.31 -2.00 1.89
CA LYS A 248 -13.69 -1.56 3.15
C LYS A 248 -14.65 -0.77 4.05
N ILE A 249 -15.95 -1.07 4.03
CA ILE A 249 -16.99 -0.28 4.69
C ILE A 249 -16.64 0.00 6.15
N ILE A 250 -16.45 -1.02 6.97
CA ILE A 250 -16.15 -0.86 8.39
C ILE A 250 -14.85 -0.07 8.65
N LEU A 251 -13.83 -0.20 7.79
CA LEU A 251 -12.60 0.58 7.90
C LEU A 251 -12.84 2.06 7.62
N ARG A 252 -13.71 2.38 6.65
CA ARG A 252 -14.09 3.75 6.30
C ARG A 252 -14.94 4.40 7.39
N GLU A 253 -15.87 3.67 7.98
CA GLU A 253 -16.69 4.11 9.12
C GLU A 253 -15.79 4.44 10.33
N ILE A 254 -14.86 3.55 10.68
CA ILE A 254 -13.87 3.81 11.73
C ILE A 254 -13.00 5.04 11.38
N ALA A 255 -12.64 5.22 10.12
CA ALA A 255 -11.86 6.38 9.70
C ALA A 255 -12.62 7.69 9.94
N GLU A 256 -13.92 7.75 9.65
CA GLU A 256 -14.77 8.91 9.95
C GLU A 256 -14.90 9.14 11.45
N GLU A 257 -15.15 8.09 12.24
CA GLU A 257 -15.21 8.20 13.71
C GLU A 257 -13.90 8.73 14.31
N LEU A 258 -12.77 8.34 13.73
CA LEU A 258 -11.46 8.86 14.09
C LEU A 258 -11.22 10.29 13.60
N GLY A 259 -12.12 10.87 12.81
CA GLY A 259 -12.08 12.27 12.36
C GLY A 259 -11.51 12.48 10.97
N LEU A 260 -11.40 11.44 10.14
CA LEU A 260 -11.07 11.60 8.73
C LEU A 260 -12.29 12.12 7.98
N PRO A 261 -12.19 13.21 7.16
CA PRO A 261 -13.32 13.69 6.39
C PRO A 261 -13.91 12.63 5.47
N GLN A 262 -15.24 12.61 5.35
CA GLN A 262 -15.98 11.64 4.54
C GLN A 262 -15.45 11.54 3.10
N GLU A 263 -15.17 12.67 2.45
CA GLU A 263 -14.64 12.67 1.07
C GLU A 263 -13.30 11.94 0.91
N ILE A 264 -12.51 11.82 1.99
CA ILE A 264 -11.25 11.08 2.02
C ILE A 264 -11.49 9.62 2.44
N ALA A 265 -12.28 9.40 3.49
CA ALA A 265 -12.62 8.08 3.98
C ALA A 265 -13.29 7.22 2.89
N TRP A 266 -14.19 7.82 2.09
CA TRP A 266 -14.96 7.13 1.05
C TRP A 266 -14.42 7.28 -0.37
N ARG A 267 -13.22 7.84 -0.52
CA ARG A 267 -12.56 7.88 -1.83
C ARG A 267 -12.53 6.50 -2.48
N GLY A 268 -12.93 6.42 -3.76
CA GLY A 268 -12.85 5.20 -4.56
C GLY A 268 -11.39 4.71 -4.69
N LYS A 269 -11.19 3.41 -4.53
CA LYS A 269 -9.86 2.78 -4.63
C LYS A 269 -9.35 2.82 -6.06
N ARG A 270 -8.09 3.23 -6.22
CA ARG A 270 -7.29 2.98 -7.43
C ARG A 270 -5.97 2.33 -7.05
N ALA A 271 -5.51 1.38 -7.85
CA ALA A 271 -4.19 0.82 -7.65
C ALA A 271 -3.11 1.89 -7.94
N ALA A 272 -2.01 1.86 -7.19
CA ALA A 272 -1.00 2.91 -7.17
C ALA A 272 -0.49 3.30 -8.56
N GLN A 273 -0.22 2.33 -9.44
CA GLN A 273 0.25 2.60 -10.81
C GLN A 273 -0.78 3.33 -11.69
N TYR A 274 -2.08 3.22 -11.39
CA TYR A 274 -3.15 3.89 -12.14
C TYR A 274 -3.47 5.27 -11.56
N GLY A 275 -3.60 5.39 -10.23
CA GLY A 275 -3.86 6.66 -9.55
C GLY A 275 -2.73 7.66 -9.72
N SER A 276 -1.49 7.20 -9.70
CA SER A 276 -0.28 7.98 -10.01
C SER A 276 -0.04 8.21 -11.50
N ARG A 277 -0.75 7.53 -12.39
CA ARG A 277 -0.54 7.50 -13.86
C ARG A 277 0.82 6.93 -14.31
N ILE A 278 1.53 6.23 -13.47
CA ILE A 278 2.80 5.57 -13.84
C ILE A 278 2.57 4.53 -14.96
N ASP A 279 1.46 3.80 -14.93
CA ASP A 279 1.07 2.88 -16.03
C ASP A 279 0.93 3.61 -17.38
N LYS A 280 0.44 4.85 -17.37
CA LYS A 280 0.35 5.69 -18.57
C LYS A 280 1.73 6.11 -19.07
N ALA A 281 2.68 6.40 -18.16
CA ALA A 281 4.07 6.70 -18.54
C ALA A 281 4.73 5.49 -19.21
N ILE A 282 4.55 4.27 -18.65
CA ILE A 282 5.04 3.03 -19.27
C ILE A 282 4.48 2.88 -20.68
N SER A 283 3.16 3.08 -20.87
CA SER A 283 2.50 2.99 -22.18
C SER A 283 3.08 3.97 -23.19
N LYS A 284 3.32 5.22 -22.76
CA LYS A 284 3.87 6.26 -23.64
C LYS A 284 5.31 5.98 -24.04
N LEU A 285 6.14 5.54 -23.10
CA LEU A 285 7.54 5.19 -23.38
C LEU A 285 7.64 3.97 -24.28
N ALA A 286 6.81 2.94 -24.07
CA ALA A 286 6.74 1.79 -24.94
C ALA A 286 6.47 2.23 -26.39
N LYS A 287 5.43 3.02 -26.62
CA LYS A 287 5.09 3.55 -27.96
C LYS A 287 6.20 4.42 -28.55
N LYS A 288 6.77 5.35 -27.75
CA LYS A 288 7.86 6.25 -28.20
C LYS A 288 9.10 5.49 -28.66
N GLN A 289 9.35 4.31 -28.06
CA GLN A 289 10.49 3.46 -28.38
C GLN A 289 10.16 2.33 -29.37
N GLY A 290 8.97 2.35 -29.99
CA GLY A 290 8.56 1.39 -31.03
C GLY A 290 8.10 0.03 -30.52
N PHE A 291 7.80 -0.10 -29.23
CA PHE A 291 7.26 -1.34 -28.66
C PHE A 291 5.73 -1.35 -28.73
N GLU A 292 5.16 -2.47 -29.17
CA GLU A 292 3.71 -2.69 -29.17
C GLU A 292 3.19 -2.94 -27.77
N TYR A 293 3.92 -3.72 -26.96
CA TYR A 293 3.50 -4.10 -25.60
C TYR A 293 4.41 -3.51 -24.53
N LYS A 294 3.81 -3.07 -23.43
CA LYS A 294 4.52 -2.56 -22.24
C LYS A 294 5.58 -3.54 -21.73
N LYS A 295 5.26 -4.84 -21.70
CA LYS A 295 6.16 -5.89 -21.22
C LYS A 295 7.47 -5.93 -22.01
N ASP A 296 7.42 -5.73 -23.34
CA ASP A 296 8.61 -5.80 -24.20
C ASP A 296 9.51 -4.58 -24.00
N TYR A 297 8.90 -3.40 -23.82
CA TYR A 297 9.62 -2.21 -23.41
C TYR A 297 10.32 -2.42 -22.07
N LEU A 298 9.63 -2.91 -21.03
CA LEU A 298 10.23 -3.14 -19.72
C LEU A 298 11.34 -4.18 -19.77
N LYS A 299 11.15 -5.24 -20.56
CA LYS A 299 12.18 -6.25 -20.78
C LYS A 299 13.43 -5.69 -21.48
N SER A 300 13.26 -4.70 -22.36
CA SER A 300 14.40 -4.03 -23.01
C SER A 300 15.27 -3.25 -22.02
N LEU A 301 14.74 -2.89 -20.85
CA LEU A 301 15.47 -2.16 -19.80
C LEU A 301 16.35 -3.08 -18.92
N GLU A 302 16.23 -4.42 -19.05
CA GLU A 302 17.04 -5.40 -18.31
C GLU A 302 18.50 -5.47 -18.81
N LYS A 303 18.73 -5.04 -20.05
CA LYS A 303 20.08 -5.09 -20.63
C LYS A 303 20.98 -4.03 -19.95
N PRO A 304 22.18 -4.40 -19.45
CA PRO A 304 23.15 -3.42 -19.05
C PRO A 304 23.49 -2.51 -20.25
N LEU A 305 23.62 -1.21 -19.97
CA LEU A 305 24.15 -0.23 -20.92
C LEU A 305 25.57 -0.56 -21.29
#